data_8444992e1123e61e957db0fbde148fbd
#
_entry.id   8444992e1123e61e957db0fbde148fbd
#
_cell.length_a   1.000
_cell.length_b   1.000
_cell.length_c   1.000
_cell.angle_alpha   90.00
_cell.angle_beta   90.00
_cell.angle_gamma   90.00
#
_symmetry.space_group_name_H-M   'P 1'
#
loop_
_entity.id
_entity.type
_entity.pdbx_description
1 polymer ?
#
loop_
_entity_poly.entity_id
_entity_poly.type
_entity_poly.pdbx_seq_one_letter_code
_entity_poly.pdbx_strand_id
1 'polypeptide(L)'
;MSNPLAVIVGAGPGIGAATARRFGSLGYDVALVARDEARLTELGTSLQAAGVTTGWTPCDVTDEARLTLAIERFCGHSGRVDVLVVNPSRYRAQRSDETSAADLLADLAVGTAPLLTAARAVLPTMRAQRTGTILATGGGSADRPFPGAATLGVQKAALRNLSLALAEDLAPDGIHVATVTIRGTVAEGTPFAPDVVAQVYADLAEQTASDPAGWYRVVDLTADGVVPVG
;
A
#
# COMPACT_ATOMS: atom_id res chain seq x y z
N MET A 1 14.16 22.28 4.85
CA MET A 1 13.98 21.01 4.14
C MET A 1 12.50 20.66 4.25
N SER A 2 11.84 20.24 3.16
CA SER A 2 10.46 19.75 3.22
C SER A 2 10.38 18.45 4.01
N ASN A 3 9.28 18.21 4.72
CA ASN A 3 9.04 16.94 5.39
C ASN A 3 9.03 15.78 4.37
N PRO A 4 9.35 14.55 4.76
CA PRO A 4 9.16 13.39 3.90
C PRO A 4 7.67 13.21 3.57
N LEU A 5 7.34 12.69 2.37
CA LEU A 5 5.97 12.46 1.93
C LEU A 5 5.64 10.98 1.90
N ALA A 6 4.52 10.61 2.53
CA ALA A 6 3.88 9.31 2.40
C ALA A 6 2.59 9.41 1.57
N VAL A 7 2.54 8.69 0.45
CA VAL A 7 1.34 8.58 -0.40
C VAL A 7 0.62 7.27 -0.09
N ILE A 8 -0.65 7.33 0.30
CA ILE A 8 -1.45 6.17 0.70
C ILE A 8 -2.61 5.98 -0.26
N VAL A 9 -2.49 4.99 -1.13
CA VAL A 9 -3.54 4.55 -2.04
C VAL A 9 -4.38 3.48 -1.36
N GLY A 10 -5.68 3.72 -1.24
CA GLY A 10 -6.59 2.90 -0.45
C GLY A 10 -6.66 3.34 1.02
N ALA A 11 -6.73 4.66 1.24
CA ALA A 11 -6.85 5.29 2.57
C ALA A 11 -8.26 5.10 3.18
N GLY A 12 -8.72 3.85 3.27
CA GLY A 12 -9.96 3.46 3.94
C GLY A 12 -9.82 3.45 5.47
N PRO A 13 -10.93 3.21 6.20
CA PRO A 13 -11.00 3.34 7.67
C PRO A 13 -10.17 2.33 8.47
N GLY A 14 -9.70 1.25 7.85
CA GLY A 14 -8.83 0.26 8.50
C GLY A 14 -7.34 0.59 8.35
N ILE A 15 -6.59 -0.31 7.71
CA ILE A 15 -5.13 -0.22 7.51
C ILE A 15 -4.72 1.14 6.91
N GLY A 16 -5.45 1.65 5.89
CA GLY A 16 -5.09 2.91 5.25
C GLY A 16 -5.11 4.10 6.21
N ALA A 17 -6.13 4.23 7.04
CA ALA A 17 -6.23 5.30 8.02
C ALA A 17 -5.20 5.15 9.15
N ALA A 18 -4.95 3.92 9.63
CA ALA A 18 -3.91 3.64 10.61
C ALA A 18 -2.51 4.00 10.07
N THR A 19 -2.23 3.62 8.81
CA THR A 19 -1.00 3.96 8.12
C THR A 19 -0.81 5.48 8.00
N ALA A 20 -1.87 6.21 7.64
CA ALA A 20 -1.85 7.67 7.56
C ALA A 20 -1.49 8.31 8.91
N ARG A 21 -2.14 7.86 9.99
CA ARG A 21 -1.83 8.34 11.34
C ARG A 21 -0.40 7.99 11.74
N ARG A 22 0.06 6.77 11.44
CA ARG A 22 1.40 6.34 11.81
C ARG A 22 2.48 7.16 11.12
N PHE A 23 2.43 7.31 9.80
CA PHE A 23 3.41 8.14 9.08
C PHE A 23 3.33 9.62 9.48
N GLY A 24 2.12 10.17 9.68
CA GLY A 24 1.94 11.51 10.23
C GLY A 24 2.62 11.70 11.59
N SER A 25 2.51 10.73 12.51
CA SER A 25 3.17 10.77 13.82
C SER A 25 4.70 10.68 13.75
N LEU A 26 5.24 10.17 12.64
CA LEU A 26 6.67 10.11 12.34
C LEU A 26 7.19 11.38 11.62
N GLY A 27 6.34 12.41 11.45
CA GLY A 27 6.73 13.67 10.84
C GLY A 27 6.64 13.69 9.30
N TYR A 28 5.95 12.73 8.70
CA TYR A 28 5.67 12.77 7.26
C TYR A 28 4.49 13.68 6.96
N ASP A 29 4.56 14.41 5.85
CA ASP A 29 3.39 14.89 5.15
C ASP A 29 2.64 13.70 4.55
N VAL A 30 1.30 13.74 4.50
CA VAL A 30 0.49 12.58 4.12
C VAL A 30 -0.43 12.94 2.95
N ALA A 31 -0.37 12.15 1.89
CA ALA A 31 -1.26 12.23 0.75
C ALA A 31 -2.19 11.01 0.70
N LEU A 32 -3.51 11.26 0.64
CA LEU A 32 -4.52 10.19 0.72
C LEU A 32 -5.27 10.05 -0.60
N VAL A 33 -5.41 8.82 -1.06
CA VAL A 33 -6.22 8.46 -2.24
C VAL A 33 -7.20 7.35 -1.87
N ALA A 34 -8.50 7.58 -2.02
CA ALA A 34 -9.56 6.57 -1.90
C ALA A 34 -10.81 7.05 -2.64
N ARG A 35 -11.85 6.20 -2.74
CA ARG A 35 -13.07 6.52 -3.48
C ARG A 35 -14.05 7.41 -2.72
N ASP A 36 -14.15 7.19 -1.41
CA ASP A 36 -15.13 7.84 -0.54
C ASP A 36 -14.61 9.21 -0.09
N GLU A 37 -15.10 10.26 -0.74
CA GLU A 37 -14.70 11.64 -0.49
C GLU A 37 -15.03 12.09 0.95
N ALA A 38 -16.16 11.68 1.49
CA ALA A 38 -16.57 12.09 2.83
C ALA A 38 -15.61 11.51 3.89
N ARG A 39 -15.27 10.22 3.79
CA ARG A 39 -14.31 9.57 4.68
C ARG A 39 -12.89 10.10 4.51
N LEU A 40 -12.47 10.42 3.27
CA LEU A 40 -11.18 11.05 3.03
C LEU A 40 -11.10 12.42 3.69
N THR A 41 -12.14 13.23 3.57
CA THR A 41 -12.22 14.56 4.19
C THR A 41 -12.18 14.45 5.72
N GLU A 42 -12.92 13.51 6.30
CA GLU A 42 -12.90 13.26 7.75
C GLU A 42 -11.49 12.88 8.23
N LEU A 43 -10.86 11.91 7.56
CA LEU A 43 -9.51 11.47 7.90
C LEU A 43 -8.48 12.59 7.71
N GLY A 44 -8.52 13.28 6.58
CA GLY A 44 -7.60 14.37 6.28
C GLY A 44 -7.72 15.54 7.28
N THR A 45 -8.94 15.93 7.61
CA THR A 45 -9.21 16.97 8.62
C THR A 45 -8.73 16.55 10.01
N SER A 46 -8.93 15.28 10.38
CA SER A 46 -8.45 14.72 11.64
C SER A 46 -6.91 14.77 11.74
N LEU A 47 -6.22 14.42 10.65
CA LEU A 47 -4.75 14.49 10.59
C LEU A 47 -4.26 15.95 10.66
N GLN A 48 -4.90 16.87 9.96
CA GLN A 48 -4.57 18.30 10.03
C GLN A 48 -4.77 18.87 11.43
N ALA A 49 -5.85 18.47 12.13
CA ALA A 49 -6.08 18.84 13.53
C ALA A 49 -5.01 18.30 14.48
N ALA A 50 -4.37 17.17 14.13
CA ALA A 50 -3.21 16.62 14.83
C ALA A 50 -1.86 17.24 14.42
N GLY A 51 -1.88 18.28 13.56
CA GLY A 51 -0.68 18.99 13.11
C GLY A 51 0.05 18.35 11.91
N VAL A 52 -0.57 17.37 11.25
CA VAL A 52 0.01 16.69 10.07
C VAL A 52 -0.39 17.45 8.80
N THR A 53 0.57 17.87 7.98
CA THR A 53 0.29 18.38 6.63
C THR A 53 -0.33 17.27 5.79
N THR A 54 -1.59 17.44 5.39
CA THR A 54 -2.33 16.39 4.71
C THR A 54 -3.10 16.93 3.51
N GLY A 55 -2.94 16.26 2.36
CA GLY A 55 -3.74 16.45 1.16
C GLY A 55 -4.49 15.18 0.79
N TRP A 56 -5.62 15.29 0.12
CA TRP A 56 -6.37 14.12 -0.35
C TRP A 56 -7.06 14.35 -1.69
N THR A 57 -7.28 13.25 -2.41
CA THR A 57 -7.98 13.26 -3.70
C THR A 57 -8.90 12.04 -3.79
N PRO A 58 -10.21 12.22 -3.99
CA PRO A 58 -11.12 11.13 -4.28
C PRO A 58 -10.82 10.54 -5.66
N CYS A 59 -10.53 9.24 -5.71
CA CYS A 59 -10.21 8.53 -6.95
C CYS A 59 -10.60 7.05 -6.85
N ASP A 60 -11.23 6.53 -7.90
CA ASP A 60 -11.32 5.09 -8.09
C ASP A 60 -9.98 4.59 -8.64
N VAL A 61 -9.37 3.64 -7.94
CA VAL A 61 -8.05 3.10 -8.32
C VAL A 61 -8.04 2.33 -9.64
N THR A 62 -9.22 2.01 -10.17
CA THR A 62 -9.37 1.38 -11.50
C THR A 62 -9.29 2.39 -12.64
N ASP A 63 -9.38 3.68 -12.36
CA ASP A 63 -9.12 4.76 -13.31
C ASP A 63 -7.62 5.10 -13.29
N GLU A 64 -6.87 4.44 -14.15
CA GLU A 64 -5.41 4.58 -14.24
C GLU A 64 -4.98 6.05 -14.45
N ALA A 65 -5.66 6.77 -15.33
CA ALA A 65 -5.29 8.15 -15.66
C ALA A 65 -5.51 9.10 -14.47
N ARG A 66 -6.64 8.96 -13.79
CA ARG A 66 -6.94 9.77 -12.58
C ARG A 66 -6.03 9.41 -11.42
N LEU A 67 -5.73 8.13 -11.20
CA LEU A 67 -4.81 7.69 -10.16
C LEU A 67 -3.41 8.24 -10.40
N THR A 68 -2.91 8.12 -11.63
CA THR A 68 -1.60 8.68 -12.03
C THR A 68 -1.56 10.18 -11.76
N LEU A 69 -2.53 10.93 -12.27
CA LEU A 69 -2.59 12.40 -12.11
C LEU A 69 -2.68 12.82 -10.63
N ALA A 70 -3.45 12.08 -9.80
CA ALA A 70 -3.57 12.37 -8.37
C ALA A 70 -2.21 12.24 -7.67
N ILE A 71 -1.47 11.16 -7.95
CA ILE A 71 -0.16 10.91 -7.33
C ILE A 71 0.88 11.92 -7.83
N GLU A 72 0.94 12.17 -9.14
CA GLU A 72 1.87 13.15 -9.72
C GLU A 72 1.68 14.56 -9.15
N ARG A 73 0.44 14.98 -8.88
CA ARG A 73 0.15 16.26 -8.22
C ARG A 73 0.72 16.34 -6.81
N PHE A 74 0.62 15.27 -6.03
CA PHE A 74 1.22 15.22 -4.69
C PHE A 74 2.74 15.26 -4.76
N CYS A 75 3.35 14.47 -5.66
CA CYS A 75 4.80 14.48 -5.88
C CYS A 75 5.29 15.88 -6.33
N GLY A 76 4.59 16.51 -7.26
CA GLY A 76 4.93 17.84 -7.77
C GLY A 76 4.77 18.96 -6.72
N HIS A 77 3.74 18.87 -5.85
CA HIS A 77 3.54 19.82 -4.77
C HIS A 77 4.62 19.71 -3.67
N SER A 78 4.96 18.50 -3.27
CA SER A 78 5.98 18.25 -2.23
C SER A 78 7.41 18.37 -2.76
N GLY A 79 7.62 18.12 -4.05
CA GLY A 79 8.96 18.00 -4.65
C GLY A 79 9.68 16.70 -4.27
N ARG A 80 9.01 15.82 -3.52
CA ARG A 80 9.56 14.52 -3.07
C ARG A 80 8.45 13.49 -2.84
N VAL A 81 8.82 12.22 -2.77
CA VAL A 81 8.00 11.12 -2.27
C VAL A 81 8.91 10.06 -1.67
N ASP A 82 8.68 9.72 -0.43
CA ASP A 82 9.55 8.79 0.33
C ASP A 82 8.90 7.43 0.50
N VAL A 83 7.58 7.42 0.68
CA VAL A 83 6.82 6.18 0.86
C VAL A 83 5.56 6.19 0.00
N LEU A 84 5.34 5.09 -0.70
CA LEU A 84 4.07 4.75 -1.35
C LEU A 84 3.50 3.50 -0.69
N VAL A 85 2.27 3.57 -0.18
CA VAL A 85 1.54 2.40 0.31
C VAL A 85 0.36 2.11 -0.60
N VAL A 86 0.29 0.87 -1.12
CA VAL A 86 -0.81 0.40 -1.98
C VAL A 86 -1.61 -0.66 -1.24
N ASN A 87 -2.79 -0.26 -0.76
CA ASN A 87 -3.64 -1.05 0.12
C ASN A 87 -4.97 -1.54 -0.49
N PRO A 88 -5.42 -1.13 -1.70
CA PRO A 88 -6.71 -1.54 -2.23
C PRO A 88 -6.85 -3.06 -2.33
N SER A 89 -8.06 -3.54 -2.09
CA SER A 89 -8.41 -4.94 -2.24
C SER A 89 -9.92 -5.06 -2.40
N ARG A 90 -10.39 -6.08 -3.09
CA ARG A 90 -11.80 -6.37 -3.24
C ARG A 90 -12.10 -7.76 -2.70
N TYR A 91 -12.99 -7.82 -1.71
CA TYR A 91 -13.56 -9.06 -1.24
C TYR A 91 -14.86 -9.34 -2.01
N ARG A 92 -14.89 -10.49 -2.69
CA ARG A 92 -16.09 -11.00 -3.36
C ARG A 92 -16.47 -12.33 -2.72
N ALA A 93 -17.60 -12.34 -2.03
CA ALA A 93 -18.17 -13.58 -1.45
C ALA A 93 -18.84 -14.39 -2.56
N GLN A 94 -18.08 -15.23 -3.24
CA GLN A 94 -18.54 -16.04 -4.36
C GLN A 94 -17.70 -17.31 -4.48
N ARG A 95 -18.35 -18.44 -4.77
CA ARG A 95 -17.67 -19.71 -5.03
C ARG A 95 -16.87 -19.62 -6.33
N SER A 96 -15.79 -20.40 -6.41
CA SER A 96 -14.91 -20.38 -7.59
C SER A 96 -15.60 -20.89 -8.86
N ASP A 97 -16.53 -21.83 -8.73
CA ASP A 97 -17.31 -22.41 -9.84
C ASP A 97 -18.46 -21.48 -10.31
N GLU A 98 -18.75 -20.43 -9.57
CA GLU A 98 -19.75 -19.40 -9.89
C GLU A 98 -19.09 -18.09 -10.38
N THR A 99 -17.76 -17.98 -10.23
CA THR A 99 -17.00 -16.75 -10.55
C THR A 99 -16.72 -16.68 -12.05
N SER A 100 -17.15 -15.61 -12.69
CA SER A 100 -16.84 -15.38 -14.10
C SER A 100 -15.43 -14.82 -14.31
N ALA A 101 -14.90 -14.95 -15.54
CA ALA A 101 -13.65 -14.30 -15.92
C ALA A 101 -13.74 -12.77 -15.80
N ALA A 102 -14.90 -12.18 -16.08
CA ALA A 102 -15.12 -10.74 -15.92
C ALA A 102 -15.04 -10.31 -14.44
N ASP A 103 -15.58 -11.10 -13.51
CA ASP A 103 -15.44 -10.86 -12.08
C ASP A 103 -13.97 -10.89 -11.63
N LEU A 104 -13.22 -11.88 -12.10
CA LEU A 104 -11.79 -12.00 -11.80
C LEU A 104 -11.01 -10.78 -12.30
N LEU A 105 -11.22 -10.37 -13.54
CA LEU A 105 -10.54 -9.20 -14.12
C LEU A 105 -10.90 -7.91 -13.39
N ALA A 106 -12.18 -7.73 -13.04
CA ALA A 106 -12.65 -6.57 -12.27
C ALA A 106 -12.01 -6.51 -10.87
N ASP A 107 -11.81 -7.67 -10.24
CA ASP A 107 -11.19 -7.73 -8.91
C ASP A 107 -9.66 -7.54 -8.98
N LEU A 108 -8.99 -8.02 -10.02
CA LEU A 108 -7.57 -7.73 -10.30
C LEU A 108 -7.33 -6.25 -10.58
N ALA A 109 -8.27 -5.59 -11.28
CA ALA A 109 -8.20 -4.15 -11.53
C ALA A 109 -8.24 -3.31 -10.23
N VAL A 110 -8.85 -3.83 -9.16
CA VAL A 110 -8.84 -3.18 -7.84
C VAL A 110 -7.65 -3.60 -6.99
N GLY A 111 -7.37 -4.89 -6.91
CA GLY A 111 -6.46 -5.45 -5.90
C GLY A 111 -5.01 -5.66 -6.38
N THR A 112 -4.70 -5.47 -7.67
CA THR A 112 -3.37 -5.74 -8.21
C THR A 112 -2.87 -4.62 -9.13
N ALA A 113 -3.64 -4.24 -10.16
CA ALA A 113 -3.21 -3.24 -11.14
C ALA A 113 -2.81 -1.88 -10.54
N PRO A 114 -3.46 -1.37 -9.48
CA PRO A 114 -3.08 -0.09 -8.87
C PRO A 114 -1.65 -0.05 -8.33
N LEU A 115 -1.04 -1.18 -7.99
CA LEU A 115 0.37 -1.21 -7.59
C LEU A 115 1.27 -0.74 -8.74
N LEU A 116 1.03 -1.24 -9.94
CA LEU A 116 1.83 -0.86 -11.11
C LEU A 116 1.60 0.62 -11.48
N THR A 117 0.34 1.05 -11.53
CA THR A 117 -0.02 2.44 -11.84
C THR A 117 0.60 3.41 -10.84
N ALA A 118 0.43 3.15 -9.54
CA ALA A 118 0.93 4.03 -8.50
C ALA A 118 2.47 4.03 -8.43
N ALA A 119 3.11 2.87 -8.57
CA ALA A 119 4.56 2.78 -8.64
C ALA A 119 5.10 3.63 -9.80
N ARG A 120 4.58 3.46 -11.01
CA ARG A 120 4.99 4.26 -12.19
C ARG A 120 4.87 5.77 -11.96
N ALA A 121 3.83 6.21 -11.26
CA ALA A 121 3.60 7.63 -10.97
C ALA A 121 4.64 8.23 -10.00
N VAL A 122 5.14 7.46 -9.02
CA VAL A 122 6.15 7.94 -8.05
C VAL A 122 7.60 7.76 -8.55
N LEU A 123 7.84 6.81 -9.47
CA LEU A 123 9.19 6.44 -9.92
C LEU A 123 10.05 7.60 -10.44
N PRO A 124 9.55 8.57 -11.23
CA PRO A 124 10.38 9.70 -11.66
C PRO A 124 10.98 10.47 -10.49
N THR A 125 10.18 10.70 -9.45
CA THR A 125 10.60 11.41 -8.24
C THR A 125 11.54 10.57 -7.38
N MET A 126 11.21 9.30 -7.11
CA MET A 126 12.05 8.40 -6.32
C MET A 126 13.41 8.14 -6.98
N ARG A 127 13.45 7.98 -8.31
CA ARG A 127 14.70 7.84 -9.06
C ARG A 127 15.59 9.09 -8.99
N ALA A 128 14.99 10.28 -9.09
CA ALA A 128 15.73 11.54 -8.91
C ALA A 128 16.30 11.66 -7.49
N GLN A 129 15.60 11.17 -6.48
CA GLN A 129 16.05 11.12 -5.09
C GLN A 129 17.07 10.01 -4.83
N ARG A 130 17.11 8.95 -5.67
CA ARG A 130 17.81 7.69 -5.45
C ARG A 130 17.45 7.01 -4.13
N THR A 131 16.22 7.17 -3.72
CA THR A 131 15.66 6.56 -2.52
C THR A 131 14.14 6.58 -2.59
N GLY A 132 13.50 5.62 -1.94
CA GLY A 132 12.05 5.52 -1.80
C GLY A 132 11.62 4.13 -1.35
N THR A 133 10.43 4.03 -0.79
CA THR A 133 9.84 2.76 -0.37
C THR A 133 8.45 2.57 -0.98
N ILE A 134 8.21 1.42 -1.58
CA ILE A 134 6.90 1.01 -2.11
C ILE A 134 6.40 -0.21 -1.34
N LEU A 135 5.27 -0.08 -0.67
CA LEU A 135 4.70 -1.11 0.20
C LEU A 135 3.34 -1.57 -0.32
N ALA A 136 3.14 -2.87 -0.40
CA ALA A 136 1.89 -3.47 -0.84
C ALA A 136 1.24 -4.31 0.26
N THR A 137 -0.10 -4.18 0.43
CA THR A 137 -0.86 -4.97 1.40
C THR A 137 -1.16 -6.36 0.83
N GLY A 138 -0.34 -7.33 1.19
CA GLY A 138 -0.53 -8.73 0.90
C GLY A 138 -1.59 -9.40 1.80
N GLY A 139 -1.68 -10.70 1.69
CA GLY A 139 -2.58 -11.49 2.54
C GLY A 139 -2.34 -12.99 2.38
N GLY A 140 -2.59 -13.76 3.41
CA GLY A 140 -2.37 -15.21 3.46
C GLY A 140 -3.13 -16.01 2.39
N SER A 141 -4.18 -15.43 1.81
CA SER A 141 -4.90 -16.00 0.67
C SER A 141 -4.05 -16.11 -0.60
N ALA A 142 -2.89 -15.45 -0.67
CA ALA A 142 -1.92 -15.62 -1.76
C ALA A 142 -1.37 -17.06 -1.83
N ASP A 143 -1.21 -17.71 -0.68
CA ASP A 143 -0.63 -19.07 -0.58
C ASP A 143 -1.69 -20.13 -0.30
N ARG A 144 -2.72 -19.77 0.46
CA ARG A 144 -3.78 -20.68 0.86
C ARG A 144 -5.11 -20.18 0.30
N PRO A 145 -5.70 -20.90 -0.67
CA PRO A 145 -6.99 -20.53 -1.25
C PRO A 145 -8.03 -20.30 -0.15
N PHE A 146 -8.80 -19.22 -0.30
CA PHE A 146 -9.90 -18.91 0.61
C PHE A 146 -11.22 -19.40 -0.03
N PRO A 147 -11.83 -20.49 0.47
CA PRO A 147 -13.09 -20.99 -0.05
C PRO A 147 -14.19 -19.89 0.01
N GLY A 148 -14.94 -19.73 -1.08
CA GLY A 148 -15.97 -18.69 -1.16
C GLY A 148 -15.47 -17.27 -1.46
N ALA A 149 -14.17 -17.08 -1.72
CA ALA A 149 -13.61 -15.81 -2.19
C ALA A 149 -12.33 -16.04 -3.05
N ALA A 150 -12.46 -16.84 -4.09
CA ALA A 150 -11.34 -17.29 -4.91
C ALA A 150 -10.55 -16.13 -5.54
N THR A 151 -11.23 -15.07 -6.00
CA THR A 151 -10.59 -13.91 -6.61
C THR A 151 -9.67 -13.16 -5.65
N LEU A 152 -9.95 -13.18 -4.32
CA LEU A 152 -9.08 -12.56 -3.32
C LEU A 152 -7.69 -13.24 -3.30
N GLY A 153 -7.66 -14.57 -3.35
CA GLY A 153 -6.40 -15.32 -3.43
C GLY A 153 -5.61 -14.96 -4.68
N VAL A 154 -6.27 -14.91 -5.82
CA VAL A 154 -5.62 -14.54 -7.10
C VAL A 154 -5.08 -13.11 -7.04
N GLN A 155 -5.86 -12.14 -6.52
CA GLN A 155 -5.38 -10.77 -6.33
C GLN A 155 -4.09 -10.72 -5.49
N LYS A 156 -4.08 -11.41 -4.34
CA LYS A 156 -2.94 -11.37 -3.41
C LYS A 156 -1.72 -12.12 -3.92
N ALA A 157 -1.91 -13.22 -4.66
CA ALA A 157 -0.82 -13.94 -5.32
C ALA A 157 -0.20 -13.11 -6.45
N ALA A 158 -1.03 -12.50 -7.30
CA ALA A 158 -0.59 -11.61 -8.37
C ALA A 158 0.12 -10.38 -7.81
N LEU A 159 -0.43 -9.76 -6.75
CA LEU A 159 0.18 -8.61 -6.07
C LEU A 159 1.57 -8.94 -5.53
N ARG A 160 1.72 -10.09 -4.86
CA ARG A 160 3.02 -10.54 -4.32
C ARG A 160 4.03 -10.74 -5.44
N ASN A 161 3.66 -11.46 -6.51
CA ASN A 161 4.57 -11.70 -7.63
C ASN A 161 5.01 -10.38 -8.29
N LEU A 162 4.06 -9.47 -8.52
CA LEU A 162 4.35 -8.13 -9.07
C LEU A 162 5.26 -7.32 -8.15
N SER A 163 5.05 -7.39 -6.82
CA SER A 163 5.90 -6.71 -5.84
C SER A 163 7.35 -7.22 -5.89
N LEU A 164 7.53 -8.54 -6.03
CA LEU A 164 8.86 -9.14 -6.15
C LEU A 164 9.56 -8.72 -7.45
N ALA A 165 8.84 -8.70 -8.58
CA ALA A 165 9.41 -8.23 -9.84
C ALA A 165 9.85 -6.76 -9.75
N LEU A 166 9.00 -5.89 -9.16
CA LEU A 166 9.35 -4.49 -8.91
C LEU A 166 10.54 -4.36 -7.95
N ALA A 167 10.66 -5.22 -6.94
CA ALA A 167 11.78 -5.19 -6.00
C ALA A 167 13.11 -5.48 -6.69
N GLU A 168 13.16 -6.46 -7.60
CA GLU A 168 14.35 -6.77 -8.40
C GLU A 168 14.72 -5.61 -9.33
N ASP A 169 13.73 -5.08 -10.05
CA ASP A 169 13.96 -4.05 -11.07
C ASP A 169 14.39 -2.71 -10.45
N LEU A 170 13.91 -2.38 -9.23
CA LEU A 170 14.07 -1.06 -8.63
C LEU A 170 15.14 -0.97 -7.54
N ALA A 171 15.65 -2.09 -7.04
CA ALA A 171 16.74 -2.09 -6.05
C ALA A 171 18.01 -1.35 -6.56
N PRO A 172 18.42 -1.47 -7.84
CA PRO A 172 19.55 -0.69 -8.37
C PRO A 172 19.33 0.83 -8.36
N ASP A 173 18.08 1.27 -8.37
CA ASP A 173 17.69 2.69 -8.28
C ASP A 173 17.67 3.21 -6.83
N GLY A 174 17.93 2.36 -5.84
CA GLY A 174 17.84 2.68 -4.41
C GLY A 174 16.38 2.71 -3.89
N ILE A 175 15.46 1.99 -4.55
CA ILE A 175 14.05 1.96 -4.20
C ILE A 175 13.70 0.59 -3.61
N HIS A 176 13.28 0.60 -2.34
CA HIS A 176 12.86 -0.59 -1.61
C HIS A 176 11.40 -0.92 -1.95
N VAL A 177 11.12 -2.13 -2.43
CA VAL A 177 9.76 -2.62 -2.65
C VAL A 177 9.50 -3.83 -1.77
N ALA A 178 8.42 -3.79 -0.97
CA ALA A 178 8.05 -4.88 -0.09
C ALA A 178 6.55 -5.14 -0.05
N THR A 179 6.18 -6.38 0.23
CA THR A 179 4.79 -6.77 0.51
C THR A 179 4.66 -7.38 1.90
N VAL A 180 3.63 -6.94 2.63
CA VAL A 180 3.27 -7.47 3.95
C VAL A 180 2.14 -8.47 3.79
N THR A 181 2.41 -9.75 3.99
CA THR A 181 1.42 -10.82 3.96
C THR A 181 0.76 -10.96 5.32
N ILE A 182 -0.46 -10.49 5.45
CA ILE A 182 -1.24 -10.59 6.69
C ILE A 182 -1.80 -12.02 6.80
N ARG A 183 -1.34 -12.78 7.80
CA ARG A 183 -1.69 -14.20 8.01
C ARG A 183 -2.94 -14.39 8.88
N GLY A 184 -3.81 -13.39 8.96
CA GLY A 184 -5.02 -13.44 9.77
C GLY A 184 -6.06 -12.42 9.36
N THR A 185 -7.11 -12.30 10.16
CA THR A 185 -8.19 -11.34 9.93
C THR A 185 -7.83 -10.00 10.58
N VAL A 186 -7.84 -8.94 9.78
CA VAL A 186 -7.60 -7.58 10.27
C VAL A 186 -8.77 -7.14 11.15
N ALA A 187 -8.52 -6.96 12.44
CA ALA A 187 -9.50 -6.49 13.41
C ALA A 187 -8.80 -5.83 14.61
N GLU A 188 -9.46 -4.87 15.22
CA GLU A 188 -8.97 -4.23 16.46
C GLU A 188 -8.78 -5.25 17.59
N GLY A 189 -7.76 -5.05 18.42
CA GLY A 189 -7.45 -5.93 19.54
C GLY A 189 -6.85 -7.29 19.16
N THR A 190 -6.48 -7.48 17.88
CA THR A 190 -5.82 -8.70 17.40
C THR A 190 -4.36 -8.41 17.01
N PRO A 191 -3.51 -9.45 16.86
CA PRO A 191 -2.16 -9.29 16.29
C PRO A 191 -2.15 -8.70 14.86
N PHE A 192 -3.29 -8.64 14.21
CA PHE A 192 -3.50 -8.11 12.85
C PHE A 192 -4.27 -6.77 12.87
N ALA A 193 -4.28 -6.07 14.00
CA ALA A 193 -4.94 -4.76 14.08
C ALA A 193 -4.34 -3.78 13.06
N PRO A 194 -5.15 -2.85 12.54
CA PRO A 194 -4.67 -1.86 11.56
C PRO A 194 -3.40 -1.13 12.00
N ASP A 195 -3.29 -0.77 13.28
CA ASP A 195 -2.12 -0.08 13.82
C ASP A 195 -0.87 -0.96 13.86
N VAL A 196 -1.01 -2.28 14.08
CA VAL A 196 0.10 -3.24 13.99
C VAL A 196 0.62 -3.31 12.54
N VAL A 197 -0.28 -3.40 11.56
CA VAL A 197 0.10 -3.39 10.14
C VAL A 197 0.80 -2.08 9.77
N ALA A 198 0.28 -0.94 10.24
CA ALA A 198 0.87 0.37 10.01
C ALA A 198 2.28 0.49 10.60
N GLN A 199 2.53 -0.12 11.78
CA GLN A 199 3.86 -0.20 12.37
C GLN A 199 4.82 -1.00 11.48
N VAL A 200 4.40 -2.16 10.97
CA VAL A 200 5.23 -2.97 10.05
C VAL A 200 5.61 -2.17 8.79
N TYR A 201 4.69 -1.36 8.27
CA TYR A 201 5.01 -0.48 7.14
C TYR A 201 6.05 0.58 7.49
N ALA A 202 5.96 1.17 8.69
CA ALA A 202 6.96 2.14 9.16
C ALA A 202 8.35 1.49 9.30
N ASP A 203 8.40 0.30 9.91
CA ASP A 203 9.65 -0.45 10.10
C ASP A 203 10.31 -0.82 8.76
N LEU A 204 9.51 -1.21 7.76
CA LEU A 204 10.00 -1.49 6.41
C LEU A 204 10.50 -0.22 5.69
N ALA A 205 9.84 0.92 5.90
CA ALA A 205 10.29 2.19 5.33
C ALA A 205 11.64 2.64 5.90
N GLU A 206 11.91 2.36 7.18
CA GLU A 206 13.21 2.63 7.82
C GLU A 206 14.34 1.81 7.21
N GLN A 207 14.09 0.60 6.71
CA GLN A 207 15.11 -0.25 6.07
C GLN A 207 15.72 0.38 4.82
N THR A 208 15.00 1.27 4.14
CA THR A 208 15.50 1.94 2.93
C THR A 208 16.80 2.74 3.17
N ALA A 209 17.08 3.12 4.41
CA ALA A 209 18.35 3.75 4.79
C ALA A 209 19.53 2.76 4.90
N SER A 210 19.28 1.44 4.82
CA SER A 210 20.29 0.39 4.91
C SER A 210 20.76 -0.09 3.52
N ASP A 211 21.73 -1.02 3.51
CA ASP A 211 22.17 -1.70 2.29
C ASP A 211 21.00 -2.47 1.64
N PRO A 212 20.73 -2.29 0.33
CA PRO A 212 19.70 -3.03 -0.39
C PRO A 212 19.74 -4.55 -0.24
N ALA A 213 20.92 -5.13 0.00
CA ALA A 213 21.08 -6.57 0.25
C ALA A 213 20.38 -7.03 1.55
N GLY A 214 20.13 -6.13 2.48
CA GLY A 214 19.41 -6.41 3.73
C GLY A 214 17.92 -6.10 3.70
N TRP A 215 17.36 -5.63 2.58
CA TRP A 215 15.96 -5.27 2.51
C TRP A 215 15.03 -6.48 2.47
N TYR A 216 14.02 -6.49 3.33
CA TYR A 216 12.98 -7.50 3.28
C TYR A 216 12.01 -7.19 2.14
N ARG A 217 11.85 -8.12 1.19
CA ARG A 217 10.94 -7.98 0.04
C ARG A 217 9.56 -8.55 0.33
N VAL A 218 9.50 -9.58 1.18
CA VAL A 218 8.26 -10.17 1.68
C VAL A 218 8.39 -10.35 3.18
N VAL A 219 7.40 -9.89 3.92
CA VAL A 219 7.28 -10.21 5.34
C VAL A 219 5.91 -10.83 5.61
N ASP A 220 5.86 -11.85 6.44
CA ASP A 220 4.64 -12.40 6.97
C ASP A 220 4.34 -11.77 8.32
N LEU A 221 3.19 -11.13 8.44
CA LEU A 221 2.64 -10.75 9.74
C LEU A 221 1.81 -11.92 10.27
N THR A 222 2.32 -12.58 11.30
CA THR A 222 1.70 -13.72 11.97
C THR A 222 1.18 -13.33 13.36
N ALA A 223 0.49 -14.25 14.04
CA ALA A 223 0.06 -14.01 15.42
C ALA A 223 1.25 -13.84 16.39
N ASP A 224 2.40 -14.42 16.05
CA ASP A 224 3.63 -14.38 16.86
C ASP A 224 4.58 -13.24 16.48
N GLY A 225 4.21 -12.42 15.49
CA GLY A 225 4.99 -11.27 15.04
C GLY A 225 5.33 -11.28 13.55
N VAL A 226 6.32 -10.48 13.19
CA VAL A 226 6.78 -10.27 11.81
C VAL A 226 7.90 -11.24 11.48
N VAL A 227 7.75 -11.99 10.38
CA VAL A 227 8.72 -12.99 9.90
C VAL A 227 9.13 -12.62 8.47
N PRO A 228 10.42 -12.30 8.22
CA PRO A 228 10.92 -12.16 6.86
C PRO A 228 10.81 -13.47 6.10
N VAL A 229 10.40 -13.39 4.83
CA VAL A 229 10.33 -14.53 3.92
C VAL A 229 11.40 -14.31 2.85
N GLY A 230 12.39 -15.19 2.86
CA GLY A 230 13.51 -15.17 1.92
C GLY A 230 13.15 -15.64 0.52
#